data_7e1eeab69dedf393c3a494a8c51a75dd
#
_entry.id   7e1eeab69dedf393c3a494a8c51a75dd
#
_cell.length_a   1.000
_cell.length_b   1.000
_cell.length_c   1.000
_cell.angle_alpha   90.00
_cell.angle_beta   90.00
_cell.angle_gamma   90.00
#
_symmetry.space_group_name_H-M   'P 1'
#
loop_
_entity.id
_entity.type
_entity.pdbx_description
1 polymer ?
#
loop_
_entity_poly.entity_id
_entity_poly.type
_entity_poly.pdbx_seq_one_letter_code
_entity_poly.pdbx_strand_id
1 'polypeptide(L)'
;MAEDNYNLAQADLRIVSGEQGSGKSTLATALIVDDCYSHLTGIINTDTGEYRKAQPLNENEIKSLESKGITYHLLKHIRVFSNVDDSSRIVVKPKGWVIDSPIRVFTNYQLFGIRHKLIGAEDIIESINDDTITDAWLALDESVFTDKQDSMTSLVKMVAKFMAQARRRMLHVIIIAQEASMIATRFILFSTTRIECSYDEDTYIVDYEVSNNSKVMQSSFLYAPDYWKFFKTREIVKQPQYKVDKILTEMYKPSKR
;
A
#
# COMPACT_ATOMS: atom_id res chain seq x y z
N MET A 1 13.95 5.54 -29.24
CA MET A 1 12.63 5.12 -28.76
C MET A 1 12.63 5.54 -27.30
N ALA A 2 11.79 6.49 -26.92
CA ALA A 2 11.65 6.89 -25.52
C ALA A 2 11.10 5.66 -24.77
N GLU A 3 11.84 5.17 -23.80
CA GLU A 3 11.31 4.24 -22.83
C GLU A 3 10.20 5.00 -22.08
N ASP A 4 8.95 4.64 -22.36
CA ASP A 4 7.82 5.08 -21.58
C ASP A 4 8.00 4.46 -20.18
N ASN A 5 8.72 5.17 -19.31
CA ASN A 5 8.86 4.81 -17.90
C ASN A 5 7.45 4.82 -17.32
N TYR A 6 6.88 3.62 -17.15
CA TYR A 6 5.59 3.45 -16.52
C TYR A 6 5.63 4.03 -15.11
N ASN A 7 4.92 5.12 -14.91
CA ASN A 7 4.92 5.81 -13.61
C ASN A 7 3.92 5.13 -12.66
N LEU A 8 4.44 4.28 -11.76
CA LEU A 8 3.65 3.64 -10.70
C LEU A 8 3.02 4.67 -9.73
N ALA A 9 3.46 5.93 -9.76
CA ALA A 9 2.91 6.98 -8.91
C ALA A 9 1.58 7.58 -9.41
N GLN A 10 1.08 7.20 -10.59
CA GLN A 10 -0.23 7.69 -11.05
C GLN A 10 -1.37 7.02 -10.30
N ALA A 11 -2.37 7.83 -9.91
CA ALA A 11 -3.61 7.32 -9.32
C ALA A 11 -4.27 6.30 -10.25
N ASP A 12 -4.37 5.05 -9.81
CA ASP A 12 -4.81 3.93 -10.63
C ASP A 12 -5.27 2.74 -9.76
N LEU A 13 -5.94 1.79 -10.40
CA LEU A 13 -6.27 0.50 -9.81
C LEU A 13 -5.27 -0.55 -10.31
N ARG A 14 -4.48 -1.09 -9.40
CA ARG A 14 -3.47 -2.12 -9.65
C ARG A 14 -3.89 -3.45 -9.05
N ILE A 15 -3.67 -4.52 -9.78
CA ILE A 15 -3.83 -5.89 -9.28
C ILE A 15 -2.44 -6.49 -9.12
N VAL A 16 -2.13 -6.92 -7.91
CA VAL A 16 -0.89 -7.62 -7.58
C VAL A 16 -1.23 -9.10 -7.37
N SER A 17 -0.67 -9.96 -8.18
CA SER A 17 -0.91 -11.41 -8.15
C SER A 17 0.40 -12.21 -8.11
N GLY A 18 0.29 -13.50 -7.82
CA GLY A 18 1.40 -14.43 -7.72
C GLY A 18 1.08 -15.53 -6.70
N GLU A 19 1.83 -16.60 -6.70
CA GLU A 19 1.65 -17.74 -5.78
C GLU A 19 1.72 -17.33 -4.30
N GLN A 20 1.28 -18.20 -3.42
CA GLN A 20 1.44 -17.98 -1.98
C GLN A 20 2.93 -17.85 -1.64
N GLY A 21 3.30 -16.82 -0.88
CA GLY A 21 4.71 -16.54 -0.54
C GLY A 21 5.48 -15.76 -1.61
N SER A 22 4.88 -15.41 -2.75
CA SER A 22 5.58 -14.70 -3.85
C SER A 22 5.94 -13.23 -3.58
N GLY A 23 5.74 -12.73 -2.36
CA GLY A 23 6.15 -11.37 -1.99
C GLY A 23 5.13 -10.26 -2.33
N LYS A 24 3.89 -10.60 -2.70
CA LYS A 24 2.82 -9.63 -3.05
C LYS A 24 2.59 -8.54 -2.00
N SER A 25 2.37 -8.97 -0.76
CA SER A 25 2.13 -8.02 0.35
C SER A 25 3.39 -7.21 0.65
N THR A 26 4.59 -7.79 0.43
CA THR A 26 5.87 -7.07 0.51
C THR A 26 5.93 -5.97 -0.55
N LEU A 27 5.60 -6.27 -1.80
CA LEU A 27 5.59 -5.29 -2.88
C LEU A 27 4.55 -4.19 -2.62
N ALA A 28 3.33 -4.54 -2.24
CA ALA A 28 2.30 -3.56 -1.94
C ALA A 28 2.72 -2.63 -0.80
N THR A 29 3.31 -3.19 0.26
CA THR A 29 3.86 -2.42 1.37
C THR A 29 5.02 -1.54 0.92
N ALA A 30 5.91 -2.04 0.06
CA ALA A 30 7.04 -1.28 -0.48
C ALA A 30 6.58 -0.03 -1.23
N LEU A 31 5.60 -0.15 -2.12
CA LEU A 31 5.05 0.98 -2.87
C LEU A 31 4.51 2.07 -1.94
N ILE A 32 3.77 1.69 -0.90
CA ILE A 32 3.23 2.62 0.10
C ILE A 32 4.37 3.27 0.91
N VAL A 33 5.31 2.45 1.40
CA VAL A 33 6.44 2.90 2.21
C VAL A 33 7.30 3.88 1.43
N ASP A 34 7.65 3.55 0.19
CA ASP A 34 8.49 4.38 -0.66
C ASP A 34 7.85 5.73 -0.93
N ASP A 35 6.55 5.77 -1.16
CA ASP A 35 5.82 7.03 -1.36
C ASP A 35 5.75 7.85 -0.06
N CYS A 36 5.44 7.22 1.08
CA CYS A 36 5.47 7.89 2.37
C CYS A 36 6.86 8.46 2.71
N TYR A 37 7.94 7.73 2.38
CA TYR A 37 9.31 8.22 2.59
C TYR A 37 9.72 9.31 1.61
N SER A 38 9.22 9.28 0.38
CA SER A 38 9.47 10.34 -0.62
C SER A 38 8.90 11.67 -0.15
N HIS A 39 7.77 11.63 0.55
CA HIS A 39 7.06 12.80 1.08
C HIS A 39 7.24 12.97 2.61
N LEU A 40 8.27 12.36 3.17
CA LEU A 40 8.53 12.36 4.61
C LEU A 40 8.82 13.78 5.12
N THR A 41 8.05 14.23 6.09
CA THR A 41 8.27 15.51 6.79
C THR A 41 9.01 15.33 8.10
N GLY A 42 8.80 14.19 8.78
CA GLY A 42 9.43 13.88 10.05
C GLY A 42 9.02 12.53 10.59
N ILE A 43 9.25 12.33 11.87
CA ILE A 43 8.72 11.22 12.64
C ILE A 43 8.01 11.75 13.90
N ILE A 44 6.97 11.05 14.31
CA ILE A 44 6.21 11.38 15.51
C ILE A 44 6.19 10.19 16.47
N ASN A 45 6.41 10.46 17.75
CA ASN A 45 6.19 9.47 18.80
C ASN A 45 4.69 9.42 19.11
N THR A 46 4.05 8.26 18.93
CA THR A 46 2.61 8.12 19.14
C THR A 46 2.19 8.22 20.60
N ASP A 47 3.10 7.94 21.54
CA ASP A 47 2.82 7.93 22.96
C ASP A 47 2.99 9.31 23.60
N THR A 48 4.03 10.04 23.16
CA THR A 48 4.40 11.35 23.75
C THR A 48 3.98 12.54 22.90
N GLY A 49 3.66 12.32 21.61
CA GLY A 49 3.43 13.40 20.65
C GLY A 49 4.70 14.15 20.22
N GLU A 50 5.88 13.70 20.66
CA GLU A 50 7.15 14.32 20.26
C GLU A 50 7.33 14.23 18.75
N TYR A 51 7.72 15.34 18.11
CA TYR A 51 7.97 15.44 16.69
C TYR A 51 9.43 15.73 16.39
N ARG A 52 9.99 15.04 15.41
CA ARG A 52 11.34 15.30 14.89
C ARG A 52 11.30 15.48 13.39
N LYS A 53 11.79 16.62 12.94
CA LYS A 53 11.83 16.94 11.50
C LYS A 53 12.85 16.07 10.78
N ALA A 54 12.45 15.51 9.64
CA ALA A 54 13.34 14.75 8.78
C ALA A 54 14.18 15.70 7.89
N GLN A 55 15.41 15.29 7.63
CA GLN A 55 16.30 15.92 6.64
C GLN A 55 16.83 14.83 5.71
N PRO A 56 16.94 15.06 4.40
CA PRO A 56 17.58 14.11 3.50
C PRO A 56 19.06 13.97 3.84
N LEU A 57 19.62 12.80 3.59
CA LEU A 57 21.06 12.57 3.68
C LEU A 57 21.81 13.40 2.62
N ASN A 58 22.95 13.95 3.00
CA ASN A 58 23.85 14.56 2.04
C ASN A 58 24.76 13.51 1.38
N GLU A 59 25.42 13.88 0.28
CA GLU A 59 26.27 12.95 -0.48
C GLU A 59 27.41 12.31 0.34
N ASN A 60 27.99 13.03 1.30
CA ASN A 60 29.06 12.49 2.12
C ASN A 60 28.54 11.46 3.13
N GLU A 61 27.35 11.69 3.68
CA GLU A 61 26.67 10.73 4.55
C GLU A 61 26.31 9.47 3.77
N ILE A 62 25.78 9.61 2.55
CA ILE A 62 25.47 8.47 1.67
C ILE A 62 26.74 7.65 1.42
N LYS A 63 27.83 8.25 0.95
CA LYS A 63 29.10 7.56 0.71
C LYS A 63 29.65 6.87 1.97
N SER A 64 29.50 7.51 3.13
CA SER A 64 29.93 6.92 4.41
C SER A 64 29.09 5.68 4.77
N LEU A 65 27.80 5.67 4.45
CA LEU A 65 26.92 4.53 4.71
C LEU A 65 27.16 3.40 3.73
N GLU A 66 27.36 3.71 2.45
CA GLU A 66 27.73 2.74 1.42
C GLU A 66 29.06 2.04 1.75
N SER A 67 30.07 2.79 2.24
CA SER A 67 31.33 2.21 2.68
C SER A 67 31.18 1.25 3.87
N LYS A 68 30.10 1.35 4.63
CA LYS A 68 29.72 0.45 5.72
C LYS A 68 28.87 -0.74 5.26
N GLY A 69 28.68 -0.92 3.95
CA GLY A 69 27.91 -2.01 3.37
C GLY A 69 26.39 -1.82 3.46
N ILE A 70 25.92 -0.59 3.68
CA ILE A 70 24.48 -0.31 3.65
C ILE A 70 24.02 -0.24 2.19
N THR A 71 23.04 -1.06 1.83
CA THR A 71 22.57 -1.19 0.45
C THR A 71 21.80 0.06 0.01
N TYR A 72 21.80 0.34 -1.29
CA TYR A 72 21.03 1.42 -1.89
C TYR A 72 19.53 1.35 -1.52
N HIS A 73 18.96 0.14 -1.48
CA HIS A 73 17.55 -0.06 -1.11
C HIS A 73 17.26 0.42 0.32
N LEU A 74 18.19 0.20 1.24
CA LEU A 74 18.05 0.66 2.63
C LEU A 74 18.29 2.17 2.75
N LEU A 75 19.24 2.73 1.99
CA LEU A 75 19.60 4.14 2.03
C LEU A 75 18.44 5.08 1.73
N LYS A 76 17.54 4.71 0.79
CA LYS A 76 16.37 5.53 0.46
C LYS A 76 15.38 5.69 1.62
N HIS A 77 15.43 4.81 2.62
CA HIS A 77 14.62 4.87 3.84
C HIS A 77 15.32 5.49 5.05
N ILE A 78 16.59 5.88 4.89
CA ILE A 78 17.36 6.52 5.95
C ILE A 78 17.20 8.04 5.82
N ARG A 79 16.88 8.68 6.93
CA ARG A 79 16.77 10.15 7.05
C ARG A 79 17.48 10.60 8.31
N VAL A 80 18.06 11.78 8.25
CA VAL A 80 18.64 12.43 9.41
C VAL A 80 17.52 13.14 10.17
N PHE A 81 17.36 12.80 11.43
CA PHE A 81 16.41 13.47 12.31
C PHE A 81 17.18 14.39 13.24
N SER A 82 16.94 15.69 13.13
CA SER A 82 17.55 16.67 14.02
C SER A 82 17.06 16.45 15.45
N ASN A 83 18.00 16.07 16.32
CA ASN A 83 17.83 16.17 17.76
C ASN A 83 18.61 17.37 18.26
N VAL A 84 18.08 18.04 19.25
CA VAL A 84 18.79 19.10 19.95
C VAL A 84 19.99 18.54 20.75
N ASP A 85 19.97 17.24 21.05
CA ASP A 85 21.04 16.49 21.72
C ASP A 85 21.71 15.47 20.78
N ASP A 86 22.51 15.87 20.05
CA ASP A 86 23.42 15.62 18.98
C ASP A 86 24.28 14.35 18.97
N SER A 87 23.86 13.17 19.32
CA SER A 87 24.77 12.02 19.24
C SER A 87 24.41 10.95 18.19
N SER A 88 23.25 11.00 17.54
CA SER A 88 22.92 10.03 16.47
C SER A 88 22.12 10.67 15.34
N ARG A 89 22.83 11.14 14.34
CA ARG A 89 22.23 11.82 13.18
C ARG A 89 21.48 10.90 12.22
N ILE A 90 21.69 9.59 12.31
CA ILE A 90 21.13 8.63 11.38
C ILE A 90 20.21 7.71 12.18
N VAL A 91 18.93 7.93 12.08
CA VAL A 91 17.96 7.10 12.77
C VAL A 91 17.13 6.35 11.76
N VAL A 92 17.43 5.06 11.63
CA VAL A 92 16.43 4.10 11.22
C VAL A 92 15.38 4.11 12.33
N LYS A 93 14.23 4.67 12.08
CA LYS A 93 13.06 4.81 12.93
C LYS A 93 13.17 4.16 14.32
N PRO A 94 13.24 4.93 15.41
CA PRO A 94 13.25 4.37 16.76
C PRO A 94 11.96 3.60 17.05
N LYS A 95 12.03 2.59 17.91
CA LYS A 95 10.84 1.85 18.37
C LYS A 95 9.81 2.82 18.98
N GLY A 96 8.54 2.69 18.57
CA GLY A 96 7.46 3.58 19.04
C GLY A 96 7.25 4.85 18.24
N TRP A 97 8.06 5.08 17.22
CA TRP A 97 7.91 6.22 16.33
C TRP A 97 7.26 5.80 15.02
N VAL A 98 6.42 6.66 14.46
CA VAL A 98 5.79 6.49 13.15
C VAL A 98 6.25 7.60 12.21
N ILE A 99 6.27 7.28 10.93
CA ILE A 99 6.57 8.24 9.87
C ILE A 99 5.45 9.27 9.82
N ASP A 100 5.84 10.55 9.83
CA ASP A 100 4.96 11.66 9.53
C ASP A 100 5.12 12.04 8.06
N SER A 101 4.08 11.78 7.29
CA SER A 101 3.98 12.08 5.86
C SER A 101 2.55 12.57 5.58
N PRO A 102 2.35 13.50 4.63
CA PRO A 102 1.03 13.94 4.22
C PRO A 102 0.24 12.83 3.50
N ILE A 103 0.93 11.76 3.09
CA ILE A 103 0.31 10.64 2.37
C ILE A 103 -0.67 9.92 3.29
N ARG A 104 -1.91 9.85 2.86
CA ARG A 104 -2.97 9.12 3.56
C ARG A 104 -2.93 7.65 3.13
N VAL A 105 -3.02 6.75 4.09
CA VAL A 105 -2.94 5.31 3.84
C VAL A 105 -4.11 4.59 4.50
N PHE A 106 -4.82 3.80 3.71
CA PHE A 106 -5.91 2.93 4.12
C PHE A 106 -5.58 1.49 3.72
N THR A 107 -5.69 0.56 4.66
CA THR A 107 -5.39 -0.86 4.42
C THR A 107 -6.35 -1.75 5.18
N ASN A 108 -6.54 -2.99 4.73
CA ASN A 108 -7.24 -4.00 5.51
C ASN A 108 -6.28 -4.92 6.30
N TYR A 109 -4.99 -4.61 6.30
CA TYR A 109 -3.96 -5.29 7.09
C TYR A 109 -3.11 -4.28 7.86
N GLN A 110 -2.47 -4.75 8.94
CA GLN A 110 -1.73 -3.88 9.85
C GLN A 110 -0.37 -3.49 9.26
N LEU A 111 -0.12 -2.18 9.19
CA LEU A 111 1.20 -1.62 8.93
C LEU A 111 1.87 -1.14 10.23
N PHE A 112 3.20 -1.20 10.26
CA PHE A 112 4.00 -0.72 11.38
C PHE A 112 4.85 0.46 10.94
N GLY A 113 4.90 1.47 11.79
CA GLY A 113 5.74 2.62 11.55
C GLY A 113 5.28 3.59 10.48
N ILE A 114 4.13 3.36 9.91
CA ILE A 114 3.45 4.26 8.98
C ILE A 114 2.08 4.57 9.56
N ARG A 115 1.69 5.84 9.53
CA ARG A 115 0.35 6.25 9.91
C ARG A 115 -0.64 5.73 8.87
N HIS A 116 -1.56 4.88 9.29
CA HIS A 116 -2.59 4.32 8.42
C HIS A 116 -3.90 4.14 9.18
N LYS A 117 -5.00 4.00 8.44
CA LYS A 117 -6.30 3.61 8.99
C LYS A 117 -6.63 2.21 8.47
N LEU A 118 -6.94 1.31 9.40
CA LEU A 118 -7.54 0.03 9.04
C LEU A 118 -8.96 0.26 8.58
N ILE A 119 -9.30 -0.34 7.44
CA ILE A 119 -10.62 -0.20 6.84
C ILE A 119 -11.23 -1.55 6.50
N GLY A 120 -12.54 -1.58 6.54
CA GLY A 120 -13.38 -2.67 6.04
C GLY A 120 -14.24 -2.25 4.87
N ALA A 121 -15.12 -3.15 4.46
CA ALA A 121 -16.08 -2.88 3.39
C ALA A 121 -17.02 -1.71 3.72
N GLU A 122 -17.37 -1.57 4.99
CA GLU A 122 -18.26 -0.52 5.49
C GLU A 122 -17.67 0.87 5.24
N ASP A 123 -16.40 1.09 5.62
CA ASP A 123 -15.71 2.35 5.39
C ASP A 123 -15.67 2.72 3.89
N ILE A 124 -15.45 1.71 3.01
CA ILE A 124 -15.44 1.91 1.56
C ILE A 124 -16.83 2.34 1.06
N ILE A 125 -17.88 1.67 1.55
CA ILE A 125 -19.26 1.95 1.16
C ILE A 125 -19.69 3.34 1.63
N GLU A 126 -19.41 3.68 2.89
CA GLU A 126 -19.69 5.01 3.43
C GLU A 126 -19.02 6.11 2.61
N SER A 127 -17.77 5.90 2.23
CA SER A 127 -17.00 6.87 1.45
C SER A 127 -17.52 7.10 0.03
N ILE A 128 -18.39 6.24 -0.48
CA ILE A 128 -19.04 6.47 -1.79
C ILE A 128 -19.86 7.78 -1.77
N ASN A 129 -20.43 8.10 -0.61
CA ASN A 129 -21.34 9.22 -0.46
C ASN A 129 -20.66 10.49 0.11
N ASP A 130 -19.63 10.34 0.93
CA ASP A 130 -19.05 11.42 1.72
C ASP A 130 -17.63 11.84 1.30
N ASP A 131 -17.05 11.15 0.29
CA ASP A 131 -15.71 11.42 -0.22
C ASP A 131 -14.59 11.36 0.86
N THR A 132 -14.80 10.62 1.95
CA THR A 132 -13.82 10.53 3.04
C THR A 132 -12.53 9.81 2.64
N ILE A 133 -12.58 8.90 1.66
CA ILE A 133 -11.42 8.22 1.09
C ILE A 133 -11.09 8.85 -0.26
N THR A 134 -10.20 9.84 -0.24
CA THR A 134 -9.67 10.54 -1.41
C THR A 134 -8.21 10.87 -1.19
N ASP A 135 -7.45 11.07 -2.27
CA ASP A 135 -6.03 11.44 -2.25
C ASP A 135 -5.24 10.55 -1.29
N ALA A 136 -5.19 9.25 -1.61
CA ALA A 136 -4.70 8.25 -0.67
C ALA A 136 -4.24 6.96 -1.35
N TRP A 137 -3.44 6.20 -0.64
CA TRP A 137 -3.24 4.78 -0.89
C TRP A 137 -4.37 3.95 -0.28
N LEU A 138 -4.84 2.97 -1.03
CA LEU A 138 -5.81 1.98 -0.60
C LEU A 138 -5.28 0.59 -0.97
N ALA A 139 -4.81 -0.17 0.03
CA ALA A 139 -4.32 -1.52 -0.20
C ALA A 139 -5.23 -2.55 0.46
N LEU A 140 -5.68 -3.52 -0.33
CA LEU A 140 -6.61 -4.57 0.06
C LEU A 140 -5.97 -5.93 -0.20
N ASP A 141 -5.61 -6.63 0.87
CA ASP A 141 -5.01 -7.96 0.83
C ASP A 141 -6.08 -9.03 1.04
N GLU A 142 -6.09 -10.06 0.17
CA GLU A 142 -7.01 -11.22 0.20
C GLU A 142 -8.46 -10.86 0.57
N SER A 143 -8.96 -9.82 -0.05
CA SER A 143 -10.23 -9.21 0.35
C SER A 143 -11.44 -9.93 -0.27
N VAL A 144 -12.32 -10.47 0.58
CA VAL A 144 -13.60 -11.12 0.16
C VAL A 144 -14.46 -10.22 -0.72
N PHE A 145 -14.38 -8.90 -0.55
CA PHE A 145 -15.21 -7.98 -1.35
C PHE A 145 -14.67 -7.72 -2.75
N THR A 146 -13.54 -8.34 -3.09
CA THR A 146 -13.02 -8.36 -4.46
C THR A 146 -13.10 -9.74 -5.09
N ASP A 147 -13.50 -10.78 -4.34
CA ASP A 147 -13.54 -12.17 -4.77
C ASP A 147 -14.57 -12.37 -5.90
N LYS A 148 -14.14 -13.20 -6.87
CA LYS A 148 -14.97 -13.60 -8.00
C LYS A 148 -16.21 -14.42 -7.58
N GLN A 149 -16.09 -15.25 -6.54
CA GLN A 149 -17.18 -16.07 -6.02
C GLN A 149 -18.32 -15.20 -5.52
N ASP A 150 -18.02 -14.05 -4.93
CA ASP A 150 -18.98 -13.09 -4.42
C ASP A 150 -19.33 -11.97 -5.41
N SER A 151 -18.89 -12.08 -6.66
CA SER A 151 -19.00 -11.03 -7.69
C SER A 151 -20.43 -10.53 -7.96
N MET A 152 -21.45 -11.31 -7.61
CA MET A 152 -22.86 -10.97 -7.78
C MET A 152 -23.47 -10.29 -6.56
N THR A 153 -22.78 -10.27 -5.43
CA THR A 153 -23.28 -9.61 -4.21
C THR A 153 -23.39 -8.10 -4.38
N SER A 154 -24.32 -7.50 -3.67
CA SER A 154 -24.48 -6.05 -3.67
C SER A 154 -23.24 -5.35 -3.18
N LEU A 155 -22.52 -5.95 -2.22
CA LEU A 155 -21.26 -5.45 -1.67
C LEU A 155 -20.19 -5.32 -2.75
N VAL A 156 -19.89 -6.39 -3.47
CA VAL A 156 -18.87 -6.37 -4.54
C VAL A 156 -19.25 -5.36 -5.63
N LYS A 157 -20.54 -5.22 -5.96
CA LYS A 157 -21.00 -4.19 -6.92
C LYS A 157 -20.72 -2.77 -6.43
N MET A 158 -20.95 -2.50 -5.15
CA MET A 158 -20.73 -1.16 -4.56
C MET A 158 -19.24 -0.84 -4.48
N VAL A 159 -18.42 -1.78 -4.00
CA VAL A 159 -16.95 -1.62 -3.98
C VAL A 159 -16.40 -1.41 -5.39
N ALA A 160 -16.89 -2.17 -6.38
CA ALA A 160 -16.50 -1.97 -7.78
C ALA A 160 -16.88 -0.57 -8.31
N LYS A 161 -18.05 -0.04 -7.92
CA LYS A 161 -18.46 1.33 -8.26
C LYS A 161 -17.52 2.37 -7.63
N PHE A 162 -17.11 2.15 -6.39
CA PHE A 162 -16.10 2.99 -5.72
C PHE A 162 -14.76 2.95 -6.47
N MET A 163 -14.27 1.74 -6.80
CA MET A 163 -13.00 1.57 -7.51
C MET A 163 -13.00 2.19 -8.92
N ALA A 164 -14.15 2.18 -9.60
CA ALA A 164 -14.30 2.88 -10.89
C ALA A 164 -14.08 4.40 -10.78
N GLN A 165 -14.15 4.95 -9.56
CA GLN A 165 -13.90 6.36 -9.27
C GLN A 165 -12.46 6.64 -8.79
N ALA A 166 -11.59 5.63 -8.73
CA ALA A 166 -10.24 5.75 -8.15
C ALA A 166 -9.46 6.94 -8.70
N ARG A 167 -9.44 7.12 -10.02
CA ARG A 167 -8.77 8.28 -10.65
C ARG A 167 -9.39 9.62 -10.25
N ARG A 168 -10.71 9.72 -10.26
CA ARG A 168 -11.41 10.94 -9.85
C ARG A 168 -11.13 11.29 -8.39
N ARG A 169 -10.96 10.27 -7.55
CA ARG A 169 -10.68 10.40 -6.14
C ARG A 169 -9.18 10.50 -5.83
N MET A 170 -8.32 10.48 -6.85
CA MET A 170 -6.85 10.47 -6.71
C MET A 170 -6.38 9.31 -5.80
N LEU A 171 -6.92 8.10 -6.00
CA LEU A 171 -6.58 6.92 -5.22
C LEU A 171 -5.53 6.07 -5.94
N HIS A 172 -4.51 5.69 -5.21
CA HIS A 172 -3.59 4.61 -5.56
C HIS A 172 -4.13 3.32 -4.96
N VAL A 173 -4.84 2.53 -5.76
CA VAL A 173 -5.49 1.30 -5.27
C VAL A 173 -4.63 0.10 -5.61
N ILE A 174 -4.38 -0.76 -4.63
CA ILE A 174 -3.75 -2.07 -4.78
C ILE A 174 -4.70 -3.14 -4.29
N ILE A 175 -5.04 -4.08 -5.16
CA ILE A 175 -5.75 -5.31 -4.80
C ILE A 175 -4.75 -6.46 -4.90
N ILE A 176 -4.55 -7.17 -3.79
CA ILE A 176 -3.64 -8.30 -3.69
C ILE A 176 -4.46 -9.58 -3.76
N ALA A 177 -4.09 -10.51 -4.63
CA ALA A 177 -4.73 -11.82 -4.75
C ALA A 177 -3.69 -12.89 -5.11
N GLN A 178 -3.97 -14.15 -4.79
CA GLN A 178 -3.10 -15.26 -5.20
C GLN A 178 -3.08 -15.41 -6.71
N GLU A 179 -4.23 -15.29 -7.35
CA GLU A 179 -4.35 -15.29 -8.80
C GLU A 179 -5.28 -14.15 -9.25
N ALA A 180 -4.93 -13.50 -10.35
CA ALA A 180 -5.80 -12.47 -10.93
C ALA A 180 -7.19 -13.03 -11.32
N SER A 181 -7.25 -14.34 -11.63
CA SER A 181 -8.49 -15.04 -11.95
C SER A 181 -9.48 -15.12 -10.78
N MET A 182 -9.01 -15.01 -9.54
CA MET A 182 -9.83 -15.00 -8.32
C MET A 182 -10.56 -13.68 -8.12
N ILE A 183 -10.08 -12.61 -8.74
CA ILE A 183 -10.66 -11.28 -8.61
C ILE A 183 -11.89 -11.16 -9.51
N ALA A 184 -12.95 -10.55 -8.98
CA ALA A 184 -14.15 -10.30 -9.75
C ALA A 184 -13.85 -9.50 -11.03
N THR A 185 -14.38 -9.96 -12.16
CA THR A 185 -14.09 -9.42 -13.51
C THR A 185 -14.23 -7.90 -13.60
N ARG A 186 -15.09 -7.29 -12.78
CA ARG A 186 -15.28 -5.83 -12.74
C ARG A 186 -14.03 -5.09 -12.33
N PHE A 187 -13.28 -5.61 -11.33
CA PHE A 187 -12.04 -4.98 -10.89
C PHE A 187 -10.97 -5.15 -11.96
N ILE A 188 -10.94 -6.32 -12.62
CA ILE A 188 -10.02 -6.58 -13.74
C ILE A 188 -10.28 -5.60 -14.88
N LEU A 189 -11.55 -5.30 -15.19
CA LEU A 189 -11.90 -4.34 -16.25
C LEU A 189 -11.54 -2.89 -15.91
N PHE A 190 -11.57 -2.52 -14.63
CA PHE A 190 -11.18 -1.17 -14.19
C PHE A 190 -9.67 -1.03 -13.98
N SER A 191 -8.97 -2.16 -13.80
CA SER A 191 -7.52 -2.17 -13.65
C SER A 191 -6.85 -1.96 -15.01
N THR A 192 -5.96 -1.01 -15.07
CA THR A 192 -5.09 -0.82 -16.23
C THR A 192 -3.74 -1.49 -16.02
N THR A 193 -3.39 -1.79 -14.77
CA THR A 193 -2.09 -2.32 -14.38
C THR A 193 -2.24 -3.63 -13.64
N ARG A 194 -1.49 -4.62 -14.10
CA ARG A 194 -1.32 -5.90 -13.40
C ARG A 194 0.15 -6.07 -13.07
N ILE A 195 0.40 -6.57 -11.87
CA ILE A 195 1.75 -6.82 -11.37
C ILE A 195 1.79 -8.28 -10.92
N GLU A 196 2.67 -9.04 -11.54
CA GLU A 196 2.91 -10.43 -11.18
C GLU A 196 4.20 -10.53 -10.39
N CYS A 197 4.15 -11.20 -9.23
CA CYS A 197 5.26 -11.31 -8.30
C CYS A 197 5.77 -12.73 -8.21
N SER A 198 7.09 -12.87 -8.13
CA SER A 198 7.79 -14.08 -7.72
C SER A 198 8.83 -13.75 -6.65
N TYR A 199 9.10 -14.69 -5.75
CA TYR A 199 10.03 -14.50 -4.64
C TYR A 199 11.09 -15.58 -4.66
N ASP A 200 12.35 -15.15 -4.60
CA ASP A 200 13.50 -16.02 -4.47
C ASP A 200 13.96 -16.05 -3.00
N GLU A 201 13.84 -17.23 -2.38
CA GLU A 201 14.19 -17.42 -0.96
C GLU A 201 15.70 -17.36 -0.70
N ASP A 202 16.54 -17.67 -1.68
CA ASP A 202 17.99 -17.67 -1.52
C ASP A 202 18.57 -16.25 -1.55
N THR A 203 18.00 -15.39 -2.37
CA THR A 203 18.44 -13.99 -2.53
C THR A 203 17.60 -12.98 -1.77
N TYR A 204 16.45 -13.40 -1.24
CA TYR A 204 15.44 -12.50 -0.63
C TYR A 204 14.91 -11.43 -1.58
N ILE A 205 14.94 -11.71 -2.88
CA ILE A 205 14.46 -10.79 -3.91
C ILE A 205 13.01 -11.12 -4.25
N VAL A 206 12.20 -10.08 -4.34
CA VAL A 206 10.89 -10.15 -5.00
C VAL A 206 11.06 -9.55 -6.39
N ASP A 207 11.02 -10.41 -7.41
CA ASP A 207 10.91 -9.98 -8.80
C ASP A 207 9.45 -9.69 -9.12
N TYR A 208 9.22 -8.66 -9.93
CA TYR A 208 7.87 -8.35 -10.37
C TYR A 208 7.83 -7.80 -11.78
N GLU A 209 6.79 -8.19 -12.51
CA GLU A 209 6.50 -7.74 -13.86
C GLU A 209 5.25 -6.87 -13.87
N VAL A 210 5.37 -5.69 -14.41
CA VAL A 210 4.26 -4.76 -14.59
C VAL A 210 3.74 -4.87 -16.01
N SER A 211 2.46 -5.19 -16.15
CA SER A 211 1.80 -5.33 -17.44
C SER A 211 0.59 -4.41 -17.56
N ASN A 212 0.32 -3.96 -18.78
CA ASN A 212 -0.88 -3.24 -19.14
C ASN A 212 -1.51 -3.93 -20.35
N ASN A 213 -2.80 -4.29 -20.25
CA ASN A 213 -3.52 -5.00 -21.31
C ASN A 213 -2.75 -6.21 -21.87
N SER A 214 -2.15 -7.01 -20.99
CA SER A 214 -1.35 -8.20 -21.32
C SER A 214 -0.01 -7.92 -22.02
N LYS A 215 0.41 -6.65 -22.12
CA LYS A 215 1.75 -6.30 -22.57
C LYS A 215 2.63 -5.99 -21.37
N VAL A 216 3.75 -6.71 -21.25
CA VAL A 216 4.75 -6.39 -20.22
C VAL A 216 5.35 -5.03 -20.54
N MET A 217 5.29 -4.13 -19.57
CA MET A 217 5.79 -2.76 -19.69
C MET A 217 7.13 -2.59 -18.97
N GLN A 218 7.29 -3.27 -17.85
CA GLN A 218 8.46 -3.17 -17.01
C GLN A 218 8.65 -4.44 -16.20
N SER A 219 9.89 -4.87 -16.02
CA SER A 219 10.32 -5.85 -15.03
C SER A 219 11.25 -5.17 -14.05
N SER A 220 11.13 -5.47 -12.78
CA SER A 220 11.94 -4.89 -11.72
C SER A 220 11.99 -5.80 -10.51
N PHE A 221 12.77 -5.43 -9.52
CA PHE A 221 12.92 -6.22 -8.29
C PHE A 221 13.00 -5.33 -7.06
N LEU A 222 12.75 -5.92 -5.89
CA LEU A 222 13.00 -5.30 -4.59
C LEU A 222 13.62 -6.31 -3.61
N TYR A 223 14.36 -5.80 -2.64
CA TYR A 223 14.92 -6.59 -1.56
C TYR A 223 13.92 -6.67 -0.40
N ALA A 224 13.33 -7.84 -0.21
CA ALA A 224 12.21 -8.05 0.72
C ALA A 224 12.52 -7.67 2.19
N PRO A 225 13.72 -7.96 2.76
CA PRO A 225 14.02 -7.64 4.15
C PRO A 225 13.91 -6.14 4.51
N ASP A 226 14.09 -5.25 3.55
CA ASP A 226 13.95 -3.81 3.76
C ASP A 226 12.52 -3.42 4.21
N TYR A 227 11.53 -4.23 3.85
CA TYR A 227 10.11 -3.94 4.05
C TYR A 227 9.44 -4.79 5.13
N TRP A 228 10.01 -5.94 5.53
CA TRP A 228 9.41 -6.85 6.51
C TRP A 228 9.13 -6.22 7.87
N LYS A 229 9.85 -5.18 8.22
CA LYS A 229 9.63 -4.42 9.47
C LYS A 229 8.35 -3.56 9.46
N PHE A 230 7.72 -3.39 8.29
CA PHE A 230 6.55 -2.53 8.14
C PHE A 230 5.23 -3.29 8.18
N PHE A 231 5.23 -4.62 8.14
CA PHE A 231 4.02 -5.45 8.22
C PHE A 231 4.34 -6.83 8.79
N LYS A 232 3.32 -7.59 9.17
CA LYS A 232 3.48 -8.98 9.61
C LYS A 232 3.10 -9.92 8.49
N THR A 233 4.04 -10.73 8.02
CA THR A 233 3.86 -11.71 6.95
C THR A 233 2.95 -12.90 7.33
N ARG A 234 2.64 -13.07 8.62
CA ARG A 234 1.83 -14.19 9.16
C ARG A 234 0.54 -13.72 9.83
N GLU A 235 0.13 -12.49 9.60
CA GLU A 235 -1.13 -12.03 10.14
C GLU A 235 -2.25 -12.63 9.29
N ILE A 236 -3.03 -13.53 9.89
CA ILE A 236 -4.32 -13.91 9.31
C ILE A 236 -5.13 -12.64 9.32
N VAL A 237 -5.42 -12.10 8.14
CA VAL A 237 -6.33 -10.97 7.99
C VAL A 237 -7.65 -11.42 8.59
N LYS A 238 -7.93 -11.00 9.83
CA LYS A 238 -9.23 -11.24 10.45
C LYS A 238 -10.22 -10.41 9.66
N GLN A 239 -10.88 -11.08 8.73
CA GLN A 239 -12.03 -10.47 8.09
C GLN A 239 -13.04 -10.16 9.20
N PRO A 240 -13.39 -8.91 9.40
CA PRO A 240 -14.47 -8.61 10.31
C PRO A 240 -15.70 -9.37 9.80
N GLN A 241 -16.34 -10.15 10.66
CA GLN A 241 -17.65 -10.73 10.36
C GLN A 241 -18.66 -9.59 10.39
N TYR A 242 -18.77 -8.89 9.26
CA TYR A 242 -19.68 -7.76 9.15
C TYR A 242 -21.11 -8.24 9.01
N LYS A 243 -21.99 -7.57 9.72
CA LYS A 243 -23.43 -7.60 9.47
C LYS A 243 -23.74 -6.77 8.22
N VAL A 244 -23.09 -7.13 7.10
CA VAL A 244 -23.24 -6.47 5.79
C VAL A 244 -24.72 -6.35 5.41
N ASP A 245 -25.51 -7.38 5.73
CA ASP A 245 -26.96 -7.37 5.47
C ASP A 245 -27.70 -6.23 6.17
N LYS A 246 -27.24 -5.79 7.33
CA LYS A 246 -27.87 -4.68 8.05
C LYS A 246 -27.63 -3.34 7.37
N ILE A 247 -26.40 -3.09 6.95
CA ILE A 247 -26.01 -1.82 6.28
C ILE A 247 -26.69 -1.75 4.90
N LEU A 248 -26.64 -2.83 4.13
CA LEU A 248 -27.31 -2.88 2.84
C LEU A 248 -28.81 -2.67 2.97
N THR A 249 -29.44 -3.25 4.01
CA THR A 249 -30.87 -3.08 4.28
C THR A 249 -31.19 -1.63 4.67
N GLU A 250 -30.34 -0.95 5.42
CA GLU A 250 -30.53 0.46 5.79
C GLU A 250 -30.36 1.41 4.61
N MET A 251 -29.39 1.15 3.72
CA MET A 251 -29.12 1.97 2.52
C MET A 251 -30.21 1.82 1.44
N TYR A 252 -30.89 0.68 1.39
CA TYR A 252 -31.96 0.40 0.41
C TYR A 252 -33.37 0.57 0.96
N LYS A 253 -33.54 1.11 2.17
CA LYS A 253 -34.90 1.49 2.63
C LYS A 253 -35.41 2.59 1.70
N PRO A 254 -36.52 2.35 0.95
CA PRO A 254 -37.12 3.42 0.17
C PRO A 254 -37.51 4.55 1.13
N SER A 255 -37.06 5.76 0.83
CA SER A 255 -37.48 6.94 1.58
C SER A 255 -39.02 6.96 1.50
N LYS A 256 -39.67 6.76 2.64
CA LYS A 256 -41.14 6.96 2.72
C LYS A 256 -41.35 8.42 2.36
N ARG A 257 -41.85 8.64 1.15
CA ARG A 257 -42.50 9.89 0.77
C ARG A 257 -43.88 9.99 1.42
#